data_0cddc2a1d3abbf00f54cabfbdcc581ca
#
_entry.id   0cddc2a1d3abbf00f54cabfbdcc581ca
#
_cell.length_a   1.000
_cell.length_b   1.000
_cell.length_c   1.000
_cell.angle_alpha   90.00
_cell.angle_beta   90.00
_cell.angle_gamma   90.00
#
_symmetry.space_group_name_H-M   'P 1'
#
loop_
_entity.id
_entity.type
_entity.pdbx_description
1 polymer ?
#
loop_
_entity_poly.entity_id
_entity_poly.type
_entity_poly.pdbx_seq_one_letter_code
_entity_poly.pdbx_strand_id
1 'polypeptide(L)'
;KYFGGDGVCTSEIAKLAAGAKTLANVICAEGGSSLAKMPGGTAWKAKYDAKYPNQFQVYSPYTYDATFLLVDAMKRANSVDPKVYVNELAKSNFKGVTSTIAFEPNGEMKNPAITLYVYKDGKKTPL
;
A
#
# COMPACT_ATOMS: atom_id res chain seq x y z
N LYS A 1 -25.07 5.21 -7.36
CA LYS A 1 -23.60 4.96 -7.37
C LYS A 1 -23.00 5.54 -6.10
N TYR A 2 -22.09 4.82 -5.49
CA TYR A 2 -21.33 5.25 -4.31
C TYR A 2 -19.84 5.26 -4.66
N PHE A 3 -19.15 6.32 -4.29
CA PHE A 3 -17.70 6.43 -4.42
C PHE A 3 -17.10 6.65 -3.03
N GLY A 4 -16.17 5.78 -2.63
CA GLY A 4 -15.54 5.84 -1.31
C GLY A 4 -14.01 5.85 -1.37
N GLY A 5 -13.40 6.27 -0.27
CA GLY A 5 -11.95 6.19 -0.07
C GLY A 5 -11.52 4.80 0.42
N ASP A 6 -10.28 4.72 0.87
CA ASP A 6 -9.61 3.49 1.32
C ASP A 6 -10.33 2.80 2.50
N GLY A 7 -10.92 3.56 3.42
CA GLY A 7 -11.64 3.01 4.57
C GLY A 7 -12.82 2.10 4.24
N VAL A 8 -13.41 2.23 3.03
CA VAL A 8 -14.47 1.33 2.55
C VAL A 8 -13.98 0.31 1.53
N CYS A 9 -12.73 0.40 1.11
CA CYS A 9 -12.10 -0.46 0.10
C CYS A 9 -11.60 -1.80 0.67
N THR A 10 -12.42 -2.43 1.50
CA THR A 10 -12.05 -3.65 2.23
C THR A 10 -12.77 -4.88 1.68
N SER A 11 -12.21 -6.06 1.88
CA SER A 11 -12.87 -7.34 1.56
C SER A 11 -14.08 -7.61 2.47
N GLU A 12 -14.16 -6.97 3.62
CA GLU A 12 -15.23 -7.18 4.62
C GLU A 12 -16.53 -6.44 4.25
N ILE A 13 -16.47 -5.45 3.36
CA ILE A 13 -17.65 -4.66 3.00
C ILE A 13 -18.81 -5.53 2.47
N ALA A 14 -18.49 -6.64 1.78
CA ALA A 14 -19.51 -7.55 1.28
C ALA A 14 -20.32 -8.21 2.40
N LYS A 15 -19.68 -8.53 3.52
CA LYS A 15 -20.36 -9.07 4.71
C LYS A 15 -21.17 -7.99 5.41
N LEU A 16 -20.59 -6.79 5.55
CA LEU A 16 -21.23 -5.66 6.24
C LEU A 16 -22.43 -5.11 5.47
N ALA A 17 -22.39 -5.17 4.14
CA ALA A 17 -23.45 -4.67 3.27
C ALA A 17 -24.56 -5.71 2.97
N ALA A 18 -24.68 -6.77 3.75
CA ALA A 18 -25.70 -7.82 3.59
C ALA A 18 -25.74 -8.49 2.20
N GLY A 19 -24.63 -8.49 1.48
CA GLY A 19 -24.46 -9.30 0.29
C GLY A 19 -23.89 -8.58 -0.94
N ALA A 20 -23.46 -9.38 -1.92
CA ALA A 20 -22.73 -8.92 -3.10
C ALA A 20 -23.55 -7.98 -4.01
N LYS A 21 -24.88 -8.16 -4.09
CA LYS A 21 -25.75 -7.37 -4.97
C LYS A 21 -25.80 -5.90 -4.60
N THR A 22 -25.68 -5.57 -3.30
CA THR A 22 -25.68 -4.18 -2.83
C THR A 22 -24.42 -3.42 -3.23
N LEU A 23 -23.34 -4.12 -3.57
CA LEU A 23 -22.05 -3.55 -3.93
C LEU A 23 -21.85 -3.29 -5.42
N ALA A 24 -22.81 -3.64 -6.28
CA ALA A 24 -22.69 -3.51 -7.74
C ALA A 24 -22.40 -2.06 -8.21
N ASN A 25 -22.79 -1.07 -7.42
CA ASN A 25 -22.62 0.36 -7.73
C ASN A 25 -21.59 1.05 -6.84
N VAL A 26 -20.78 0.28 -6.11
CA VAL A 26 -19.71 0.81 -5.25
C VAL A 26 -18.40 0.85 -6.02
N ILE A 27 -17.76 2.01 -6.03
CA ILE A 27 -16.39 2.21 -6.48
C ILE A 27 -15.61 2.75 -5.28
N CYS A 28 -14.41 2.26 -5.04
CA CYS A 28 -13.55 2.83 -4.02
C CYS A 28 -12.12 3.02 -4.52
N ALA A 29 -11.39 3.94 -3.88
CA ALA A 29 -10.01 4.27 -4.22
C ALA A 29 -9.09 3.87 -3.08
N GLU A 30 -7.96 3.25 -3.40
CA GLU A 30 -6.84 3.03 -2.48
C GLU A 30 -5.57 3.68 -3.01
N GLY A 31 -4.79 4.25 -2.11
CA GLY A 31 -3.41 4.66 -2.41
C GLY A 31 -2.54 3.45 -2.74
N GLY A 32 -1.74 3.57 -3.78
CA GLY A 32 -0.83 2.52 -4.22
C GLY A 32 -1.34 1.67 -5.39
N SER A 33 -0.46 0.78 -5.86
CA SER A 33 -0.76 -0.18 -6.93
C SER A 33 -1.40 -1.45 -6.37
N SER A 34 -2.19 -2.13 -7.19
CA SER A 34 -2.61 -3.49 -6.84
C SER A 34 -1.39 -4.41 -6.72
N LEU A 35 -1.47 -5.42 -5.87
CA LEU A 35 -0.35 -6.32 -5.56
C LEU A 35 0.32 -6.90 -6.83
N ALA A 36 -0.48 -7.26 -7.82
CA ALA A 36 0.01 -7.82 -9.09
C ALA A 36 0.81 -6.80 -9.94
N LYS A 37 0.60 -5.50 -9.71
CA LYS A 37 1.33 -4.41 -10.40
C LYS A 37 2.54 -3.90 -9.61
N MET A 38 2.73 -4.35 -8.38
CA MET A 38 3.91 -4.01 -7.58
C MET A 38 5.14 -4.75 -8.10
N PRO A 39 6.30 -4.10 -8.28
CA PRO A 39 7.52 -4.73 -8.83
C PRO A 39 7.95 -6.01 -8.12
N GLY A 40 7.85 -6.04 -6.79
CA GLY A 40 8.18 -7.19 -5.95
C GLY A 40 6.99 -7.88 -5.30
N GLY A 41 5.77 -7.43 -5.58
CA GLY A 41 4.58 -7.75 -4.78
C GLY A 41 4.25 -9.23 -4.69
N THR A 42 4.18 -9.92 -5.82
CA THR A 42 3.82 -11.35 -5.87
C THR A 42 4.86 -12.23 -5.14
N ALA A 43 6.15 -12.00 -5.42
CA ALA A 43 7.22 -12.77 -4.79
C ALA A 43 7.32 -12.50 -3.28
N TRP A 44 7.15 -11.23 -2.89
CA TRP A 44 7.12 -10.83 -1.49
C TRP A 44 5.93 -11.45 -0.76
N LYS A 45 4.72 -11.41 -1.35
CA LYS A 45 3.51 -11.99 -0.76
C LYS A 45 3.67 -13.49 -0.51
N ALA A 46 4.23 -14.23 -1.46
CA ALA A 46 4.48 -15.66 -1.27
C ALA A 46 5.37 -15.95 -0.05
N LYS A 47 6.43 -15.16 0.15
CA LYS A 47 7.30 -15.27 1.33
C LYS A 47 6.60 -14.84 2.62
N TYR A 48 5.78 -13.79 2.54
CA TYR A 48 5.03 -13.30 3.67
C TYR A 48 4.01 -14.34 4.15
N ASP A 49 3.20 -14.90 3.25
CA ASP A 49 2.19 -15.92 3.57
C ASP A 49 2.80 -17.21 4.12
N ALA A 50 3.98 -17.61 3.62
CA ALA A 50 4.70 -18.77 4.14
C ALA A 50 5.15 -18.58 5.60
N LYS A 51 5.48 -17.34 5.99
CA LYS A 51 5.93 -17.02 7.35
C LYS A 51 4.79 -16.62 8.29
N TYR A 52 3.76 -15.98 7.74
CA TYR A 52 2.63 -15.43 8.47
C TYR A 52 1.30 -15.81 7.82
N PRO A 53 0.89 -17.10 7.88
CA PRO A 53 -0.31 -17.58 7.22
C PRO A 53 -1.55 -16.84 7.70
N ASN A 54 -2.39 -16.43 6.75
CA ASN A 54 -3.66 -15.70 6.98
C ASN A 54 -3.53 -14.33 7.68
N GLN A 55 -2.34 -13.73 7.72
CA GLN A 55 -2.11 -12.41 8.35
C GLN A 55 -1.92 -11.27 7.34
N PHE A 56 -1.97 -11.57 6.04
CA PHE A 56 -1.82 -10.55 5.02
C PHE A 56 -2.94 -9.51 5.10
N GLN A 57 -2.55 -8.24 5.13
CA GLN A 57 -3.42 -7.08 5.03
C GLN A 57 -2.97 -6.18 3.87
N VAL A 58 -3.88 -5.35 3.37
CA VAL A 58 -3.59 -4.47 2.24
C VAL A 58 -2.37 -3.56 2.46
N TYR A 59 -2.14 -3.13 3.69
CA TYR A 59 -1.00 -2.27 4.05
C TYR A 59 0.29 -3.03 4.37
N SER A 60 0.28 -4.38 4.44
CA SER A 60 1.46 -5.17 4.81
C SER A 60 2.70 -4.88 3.96
N PRO A 61 2.65 -4.82 2.60
CA PRO A 61 3.82 -4.51 1.79
C PRO A 61 4.28 -3.06 1.95
N TYR A 62 3.37 -2.13 2.20
CA TYR A 62 3.70 -0.72 2.40
C TYR A 62 4.42 -0.49 3.73
N THR A 63 3.94 -1.12 4.81
CA THR A 63 4.60 -1.07 6.12
C THR A 63 5.97 -1.72 6.07
N TYR A 64 6.12 -2.80 5.31
CA TYR A 64 7.41 -3.42 5.06
C TYR A 64 8.38 -2.43 4.40
N ASP A 65 7.99 -1.82 3.28
CA ASP A 65 8.83 -0.85 2.58
C ASP A 65 9.15 0.37 3.45
N ALA A 66 8.15 0.92 4.16
CA ALA A 66 8.34 2.08 5.04
C ALA A 66 9.37 1.80 6.14
N THR A 67 9.33 0.59 6.73
CA THR A 67 10.28 0.18 7.75
C THR A 67 11.71 0.15 7.20
N PHE A 68 11.91 -0.47 6.04
CA PHE A 68 13.25 -0.55 5.44
C PHE A 68 13.74 0.79 4.91
N LEU A 69 12.86 1.62 4.38
CA LEU A 69 13.16 2.99 3.96
C LEU A 69 13.66 3.85 5.14
N LEU A 70 12.99 3.76 6.29
CA LEU A 70 13.42 4.48 7.50
C LEU A 70 14.79 3.97 7.98
N VAL A 71 15.00 2.66 8.02
CA VAL A 71 16.30 2.07 8.41
C VAL A 71 17.41 2.49 7.45
N ASP A 72 17.13 2.55 6.15
CA ASP A 72 18.08 3.05 5.15
C ASP A 72 18.45 4.53 5.39
N ALA A 73 17.45 5.38 5.64
CA ALA A 73 17.68 6.78 5.98
C ALA A 73 18.50 6.95 7.27
N MET A 74 18.21 6.16 8.32
CA MET A 74 18.96 6.15 9.57
C MET A 74 20.42 5.74 9.34
N LYS A 75 20.67 4.73 8.51
CA LYS A 75 22.02 4.29 8.15
C LYS A 75 22.79 5.38 7.40
N ARG A 76 22.17 6.03 6.42
CA ARG A 76 22.79 7.13 5.67
C ARG A 76 23.08 8.33 6.56
N ALA A 77 22.19 8.62 7.50
CA ALA A 77 22.36 9.69 8.49
C ALA A 77 23.34 9.33 9.62
N ASN A 78 23.72 8.06 9.75
CA ASN A 78 24.44 7.52 10.91
C ASN A 78 23.78 7.96 12.25
N SER A 79 22.46 7.99 12.30
CA SER A 79 21.68 8.46 13.45
C SER A 79 20.27 7.86 13.45
N VAL A 80 19.77 7.57 14.64
CA VAL A 80 18.37 7.18 14.88
C VAL A 80 17.50 8.36 15.34
N ASP A 81 18.09 9.55 15.50
CA ASP A 81 17.35 10.76 15.84
C ASP A 81 16.52 11.22 14.63
N PRO A 82 15.19 11.35 14.75
CA PRO A 82 14.32 11.82 13.67
C PRO A 82 14.72 13.17 13.09
N LYS A 83 15.22 14.09 13.93
CA LYS A 83 15.67 15.42 13.50
C LYS A 83 16.88 15.37 12.56
N VAL A 84 17.66 14.29 12.65
CA VAL A 84 18.86 14.07 11.81
C VAL A 84 18.51 13.27 10.56
N TYR A 85 17.88 12.10 10.71
CA TYR A 85 17.64 11.22 9.55
C TYR A 85 16.55 11.72 8.60
N VAL A 86 15.65 12.63 9.01
CA VAL A 86 14.60 13.17 8.14
C VAL A 86 15.16 13.83 6.87
N ASN A 87 16.33 14.46 6.97
CA ASN A 87 17.00 15.07 5.83
C ASN A 87 17.51 14.02 4.83
N GLU A 88 17.93 12.85 5.30
CA GLU A 88 18.33 11.73 4.46
C GLU A 88 17.11 10.97 3.92
N LEU A 89 16.03 10.91 4.69
CA LEU A 89 14.74 10.37 4.23
C LEU A 89 14.22 11.15 3.02
N ALA A 90 14.26 12.47 3.08
CA ALA A 90 13.82 13.35 1.98
C ALA A 90 14.62 13.14 0.67
N LYS A 91 15.88 12.69 0.76
CA LYS A 91 16.75 12.39 -0.40
C LYS A 91 16.61 10.96 -0.92
N SER A 92 15.68 10.16 -0.36
CA SER A 92 15.58 8.74 -0.70
C SER A 92 15.20 8.52 -2.16
N ASN A 93 15.79 7.45 -2.72
CA ASN A 93 15.39 6.81 -3.97
C ASN A 93 15.42 5.29 -3.74
N PHE A 94 14.48 4.83 -2.91
CA PHE A 94 14.47 3.49 -2.33
C PHE A 94 13.68 2.53 -3.22
N LYS A 95 14.31 1.43 -3.64
CA LYS A 95 13.66 0.36 -4.41
C LYS A 95 12.95 -0.59 -3.46
N GLY A 96 11.68 -0.33 -3.22
CA GLY A 96 10.80 -1.17 -2.42
C GLY A 96 10.15 -2.31 -3.19
N VAL A 97 9.39 -3.13 -2.50
CA VAL A 97 8.54 -4.17 -3.10
C VAL A 97 7.29 -3.57 -3.74
N THR A 98 6.80 -2.44 -3.22
CA THR A 98 5.60 -1.75 -3.70
C THR A 98 5.89 -0.86 -4.90
N SER A 99 7.00 -0.11 -4.84
CA SER A 99 7.44 0.83 -5.87
C SER A 99 8.86 1.32 -5.61
N THR A 100 9.38 2.18 -6.48
CA THR A 100 10.52 3.04 -6.13
C THR A 100 9.99 4.25 -5.37
N ILE A 101 10.45 4.43 -4.12
CA ILE A 101 9.99 5.47 -3.22
C ILE A 101 10.97 6.64 -3.24
N ALA A 102 10.50 7.79 -3.66
CA ALA A 102 11.22 9.07 -3.64
C ALA A 102 10.24 10.20 -3.29
N PHE A 103 10.76 11.32 -2.82
CA PHE A 103 9.93 12.41 -2.32
C PHE A 103 10.15 13.71 -3.11
N GLU A 104 9.10 14.49 -3.20
CA GLU A 104 9.15 15.88 -3.64
C GLU A 104 9.68 16.78 -2.50
N PRO A 105 10.11 18.02 -2.79
CA PRO A 105 10.62 18.93 -1.76
C PRO A 105 9.63 19.24 -0.62
N ASN A 106 8.34 19.10 -0.88
CA ASN A 106 7.27 19.27 0.10
C ASN A 106 6.99 18.01 0.95
N GLY A 107 7.72 16.90 0.70
CA GLY A 107 7.57 15.63 1.40
C GLY A 107 6.55 14.69 0.79
N GLU A 108 5.85 15.08 -0.26
CA GLU A 108 4.94 14.18 -0.99
C GLU A 108 5.72 13.13 -1.77
N MET A 109 5.12 11.96 -1.93
CA MET A 109 5.72 10.88 -2.71
C MET A 109 5.72 11.23 -4.20
N LYS A 110 6.85 11.04 -4.88
CA LYS A 110 6.94 11.16 -6.36
C LYS A 110 6.14 10.05 -7.02
N ASN A 111 5.36 10.43 -8.05
CA ASN A 111 4.57 9.48 -8.86
C ASN A 111 3.71 8.52 -8.01
N PRO A 112 2.88 9.03 -7.10
CA PRO A 112 2.03 8.18 -6.29
C PRO A 112 1.03 7.44 -7.19
N ALA A 113 0.85 6.14 -6.95
CA ALA A 113 -0.18 5.37 -7.61
C ALA A 113 -1.50 5.44 -6.82
N ILE A 114 -2.62 5.44 -7.52
CA ILE A 114 -3.96 5.23 -6.95
C ILE A 114 -4.62 4.12 -7.76
N THR A 115 -5.22 3.16 -7.08
CA THR A 115 -5.99 2.10 -7.72
C THR A 115 -7.46 2.24 -7.37
N LEU A 116 -8.30 2.25 -8.39
CA LEU A 116 -9.74 2.16 -8.23
C LEU A 116 -10.18 0.70 -8.20
N TYR A 117 -11.15 0.39 -7.37
CA TYR A 117 -11.72 -0.94 -7.24
C TYR A 117 -13.23 -0.91 -7.37
N VAL A 118 -13.76 -2.00 -7.88
CA VAL A 118 -15.17 -2.35 -7.89
C VAL A 118 -15.37 -3.69 -7.19
N TYR A 119 -16.62 -4.03 -6.89
CA TYR A 119 -16.94 -5.33 -6.31
C TYR A 119 -17.70 -6.16 -7.35
N LYS A 120 -17.07 -7.24 -7.82
CA LYS A 120 -17.68 -8.24 -8.72
C LYS A 120 -17.96 -9.49 -7.90
N ASP A 121 -19.23 -9.89 -7.84
CA ASP A 121 -19.67 -11.04 -7.04
C ASP A 121 -19.17 -11.00 -5.58
N GLY A 122 -19.19 -9.80 -4.98
CA GLY A 122 -18.70 -9.55 -3.63
C GLY A 122 -17.18 -9.54 -3.47
N LYS A 123 -16.42 -9.72 -4.55
CA LYS A 123 -14.94 -9.69 -4.52
C LYS A 123 -14.41 -8.35 -5.00
N LYS A 124 -13.55 -7.75 -4.19
CA LYS A 124 -12.81 -6.54 -4.55
C LYS A 124 -11.92 -6.81 -5.76
N THR A 125 -12.10 -6.06 -6.83
CA THR A 125 -11.43 -6.24 -8.12
C THR A 125 -10.93 -4.89 -8.64
N PRO A 126 -9.66 -4.76 -9.06
CA PRO A 126 -9.18 -3.54 -9.70
C PRO A 126 -10.01 -3.20 -10.95
N LEU A 127 -10.26 -1.90 -11.14
CA LEU A 127 -10.97 -1.36 -12.30
C LEU A 127 -10.04 -1.28 -13.52
#